data_5612f08e33e071a573682270c9aa7877
#
_entry.id   5612f08e33e071a573682270c9aa7877
#
_cell.length_a   1.000
_cell.length_b   1.000
_cell.length_c   1.000
_cell.angle_alpha   90.00
_cell.angle_beta   90.00
_cell.angle_gamma   90.00
#
_symmetry.space_group_name_H-M   'P 1'
#
loop_
_entity.id
_entity.type
_entity.pdbx_description
1 polymer ?
#
loop_
_entity_poly.entity_id
_entity_poly.type
_entity_poly.pdbx_seq_one_letter_code
_entity_poly.pdbx_strand_id
1 'polypeptide(L)'
;MRFILTLSLITTALGVVPVFFDRDKVFRVKPQDEKQANIIKDLAKTNELDFWYPDATHHVAANMTVDFRISEKESKSVQSVLDQNKMHYEILIHDLQEEIEKQFDVEEDISGRHSYAKYNNWDKIVAWTEKMVNKCPEMVSRIKIGSTVEDNPLYVLKIGKDERRKAIFMDCGIHAREWISPAFCQWFVYQNRMWRKNRSKNKNSSCIGTDLNRNFDVSWNSSPGTNNPCSDIYRGPAPESEKETKAVTDFIRRHLKSIKAYITFHSYSQMLLFPYGYTTKLPPNYEDLNKVAKIGTDVISTRYETRYIYGPIASKIYPTTGSSLDWAYDLGIKHTFAFELRDKGKFGFLLPESLIKPTCKETMLAVKFIAKYILKHTS
;
A
#
# COMPACT_ATOMS: atom_id res chain seq x y z
N MET A 1 9.92 8.16 -23.02
CA MET A 1 9.49 8.18 -21.62
C MET A 1 10.25 7.10 -20.86
N ARG A 2 10.64 7.40 -19.67
CA ARG A 2 11.35 6.48 -18.78
C ARG A 2 10.46 6.08 -17.63
N PHE A 3 10.40 4.81 -17.31
CA PHE A 3 9.80 4.32 -16.08
C PHE A 3 10.92 3.91 -15.12
N ILE A 4 10.81 4.36 -13.89
CA ILE A 4 11.67 3.97 -12.79
C ILE A 4 10.78 3.27 -11.79
N LEU A 5 10.91 1.95 -11.70
CA LEU A 5 10.11 1.09 -10.83
C LEU A 5 10.95 0.69 -9.63
N THR A 6 10.52 1.08 -8.45
CA THR A 6 11.09 0.58 -7.20
C THR A 6 10.24 -0.59 -6.71
N LEU A 7 10.90 -1.71 -6.47
CA LEU A 7 10.38 -2.84 -5.73
C LEU A 7 10.98 -2.75 -4.33
N SER A 8 10.27 -2.12 -3.41
CA SER A 8 10.65 -2.14 -2.00
C SER A 8 9.93 -3.29 -1.32
N LEU A 9 10.68 -4.22 -0.78
CA LEU A 9 10.14 -5.44 -0.20
C LEU A 9 10.87 -5.83 1.07
N ILE A 10 10.07 -6.22 2.03
CA ILE A 10 10.50 -6.74 3.32
C ILE A 10 10.45 -8.27 3.22
N THR A 11 11.61 -8.92 3.30
CA THR A 11 11.68 -10.38 3.39
C THR A 11 12.31 -10.79 4.69
N THR A 12 11.83 -11.87 5.26
CA THR A 12 12.41 -12.53 6.39
C THR A 12 13.24 -13.74 5.93
N ALA A 13 14.47 -13.82 6.35
CA ALA A 13 15.23 -15.06 6.32
C ALA A 13 15.46 -15.54 7.75
N LEU A 14 15.16 -16.79 8.00
CA LEU A 14 15.51 -17.62 9.17
C LEU A 14 14.78 -17.32 10.50
N GLY A 15 13.87 -18.21 10.87
CA GLY A 15 13.44 -18.39 12.26
C GLY A 15 12.16 -17.72 12.70
N VAL A 16 11.37 -17.16 11.80
CA VAL A 16 10.03 -16.68 12.15
C VAL A 16 9.05 -17.85 12.15
N VAL A 17 8.48 -18.12 13.32
CA VAL A 17 7.37 -19.08 13.43
C VAL A 17 6.21 -18.55 12.58
N PRO A 18 5.63 -19.36 11.68
CA PRO A 18 4.47 -18.95 10.92
C PRO A 18 3.36 -18.47 11.86
N VAL A 19 2.78 -17.32 11.57
CA VAL A 19 1.60 -16.83 12.32
C VAL A 19 0.37 -17.40 11.64
N PHE A 20 -0.41 -18.17 12.40
CA PHE A 20 -1.68 -18.72 11.94
C PHE A 20 -2.83 -17.83 12.40
N PHE A 21 -3.87 -17.78 11.57
CA PHE A 21 -5.07 -16.97 11.76
C PHE A 21 -6.31 -17.86 11.78
N ASP A 22 -6.18 -19.05 12.41
CA ASP A 22 -7.23 -20.05 12.45
C ASP A 22 -8.52 -19.48 13.00
N ARG A 23 -9.59 -19.52 12.17
CA ARG A 23 -10.92 -18.99 12.46
C ARG A 23 -10.98 -17.52 12.88
N ASP A 24 -9.89 -16.78 12.68
CA ASP A 24 -9.93 -15.32 12.80
C ASP A 24 -10.93 -14.75 11.80
N LYS A 25 -11.64 -13.71 12.21
CA LYS A 25 -12.72 -13.12 11.42
C LYS A 25 -12.40 -11.70 11.04
N VAL A 26 -12.91 -11.30 9.88
CA VAL A 26 -12.88 -9.89 9.47
C VAL A 26 -14.29 -9.33 9.52
N PHE A 27 -14.48 -8.33 10.34
CA PHE A 27 -15.74 -7.63 10.53
C PHE A 27 -15.75 -6.34 9.74
N ARG A 28 -16.91 -6.02 9.19
CA ARG A 28 -17.27 -4.70 8.70
C ARG A 28 -18.35 -4.11 9.56
N VAL A 29 -18.10 -2.95 10.15
CA VAL A 29 -19.06 -2.21 10.98
C VAL A 29 -19.22 -0.80 10.42
N LYS A 30 -20.42 -0.24 10.50
CA LYS A 30 -20.68 1.16 10.14
C LYS A 30 -21.35 1.87 11.32
N PRO A 31 -20.56 2.52 12.20
CA PRO A 31 -21.13 3.30 13.31
C PRO A 31 -22.01 4.43 12.76
N GLN A 32 -23.23 4.56 13.28
CA GLN A 32 -24.21 5.55 12.80
C GLN A 32 -23.99 6.93 13.44
N ASP A 33 -23.37 6.96 14.62
CA ASP A 33 -23.10 8.17 15.40
C ASP A 33 -21.77 8.06 16.15
N GLU A 34 -21.37 9.14 16.81
CA GLU A 34 -20.12 9.20 17.58
C GLU A 34 -20.13 8.27 18.81
N LYS A 35 -21.33 7.95 19.40
CA LYS A 35 -21.44 6.99 20.49
C LYS A 35 -21.02 5.60 20.00
N GLN A 36 -21.54 5.17 18.86
CA GLN A 36 -21.17 3.89 18.25
C GLN A 36 -19.70 3.88 17.79
N ALA A 37 -19.19 4.99 17.24
CA ALA A 37 -17.77 5.11 16.92
C ALA A 37 -16.87 4.95 18.16
N ASN A 38 -17.27 5.53 19.29
CA ASN A 38 -16.53 5.39 20.55
C ASN A 38 -16.57 3.96 21.10
N ILE A 39 -17.65 3.21 20.91
CA ILE A 39 -17.72 1.78 21.28
C ILE A 39 -16.64 0.99 20.55
N ILE A 40 -16.44 1.21 19.24
CA ILE A 40 -15.37 0.55 18.48
C ILE A 40 -13.98 0.95 19.03
N LYS A 41 -13.80 2.23 19.35
CA LYS A 41 -12.54 2.72 19.96
C LYS A 41 -12.27 2.10 21.33
N ASP A 42 -13.31 1.87 22.13
CA ASP A 42 -13.18 1.23 23.43
C ASP A 42 -12.93 -0.28 23.32
N LEU A 43 -13.57 -0.96 22.35
CA LEU A 43 -13.25 -2.35 22.02
C LEU A 43 -11.77 -2.52 21.66
N ALA A 44 -11.19 -1.58 20.92
CA ALA A 44 -9.78 -1.62 20.55
C ALA A 44 -8.80 -1.38 21.71
N LYS A 45 -9.27 -0.94 22.88
CA LYS A 45 -8.46 -0.82 24.10
C LYS A 45 -8.35 -2.14 24.88
N THR A 46 -9.35 -3.01 24.73
CA THR A 46 -9.48 -4.25 25.49
C THR A 46 -9.29 -5.52 24.66
N ASN A 47 -9.33 -5.40 23.34
CA ASN A 47 -9.16 -6.49 22.39
C ASN A 47 -8.09 -6.12 21.34
N GLU A 48 -7.42 -7.13 20.79
CA GLU A 48 -6.46 -6.96 19.69
C GLU A 48 -7.18 -6.81 18.35
N LEU A 49 -7.71 -5.62 18.05
CA LEU A 49 -8.32 -5.33 16.75
C LEU A 49 -7.24 -4.91 15.75
N ASP A 50 -7.02 -5.71 14.70
CA ASP A 50 -6.17 -5.33 13.57
C ASP A 50 -7.02 -4.59 12.53
N PHE A 51 -6.88 -3.27 12.49
CA PHE A 51 -7.66 -2.40 11.61
C PHE A 51 -7.19 -2.51 10.16
N TRP A 52 -8.10 -2.86 9.27
CA TRP A 52 -7.88 -2.89 7.83
C TRP A 52 -8.31 -1.59 7.16
N TYR A 53 -9.45 -1.02 7.62
CA TYR A 53 -9.94 0.28 7.19
C TYR A 53 -10.85 0.90 8.28
N PRO A 54 -10.57 2.13 8.71
CA PRO A 54 -9.35 2.88 8.51
C PRO A 54 -8.14 2.17 9.12
N ASP A 55 -6.92 2.64 8.87
CA ASP A 55 -5.69 1.99 9.33
C ASP A 55 -5.38 2.17 10.82
N ALA A 56 -6.18 2.92 11.55
CA ALA A 56 -6.01 3.15 13.00
C ALA A 56 -7.30 3.54 13.72
N THR A 57 -7.34 3.19 15.00
CA THR A 57 -8.49 3.43 15.89
C THR A 57 -8.93 4.90 15.95
N HIS A 58 -7.98 5.84 15.98
CA HIS A 58 -8.29 7.27 16.09
C HIS A 58 -8.94 7.87 14.83
N HIS A 59 -8.87 7.18 13.71
CA HIS A 59 -9.56 7.56 12.47
C HIS A 59 -11.02 7.09 12.42
N VAL A 60 -11.44 6.22 13.36
CA VAL A 60 -12.83 5.74 13.42
C VAL A 60 -13.78 6.90 13.74
N ALA A 61 -14.78 7.11 12.91
CA ALA A 61 -15.77 8.18 13.03
C ALA A 61 -17.18 7.72 12.64
N ALA A 62 -18.19 8.50 13.01
CA ALA A 62 -19.57 8.25 12.61
C ALA A 62 -19.74 8.18 11.08
N ASN A 63 -20.63 7.32 10.62
CA ASN A 63 -20.96 7.07 9.21
C ASN A 63 -19.80 6.55 8.34
N MET A 64 -18.67 6.20 8.93
CA MET A 64 -17.52 5.59 8.27
C MET A 64 -17.67 4.08 8.20
N THR A 65 -17.20 3.44 7.13
CA THR A 65 -17.02 1.99 7.12
C THR A 65 -15.76 1.66 7.92
N VAL A 66 -15.84 0.67 8.80
CA VAL A 66 -14.74 0.19 9.63
C VAL A 66 -14.56 -1.30 9.42
N ASP A 67 -13.40 -1.71 8.88
CA ASP A 67 -13.04 -3.11 8.69
C ASP A 67 -11.91 -3.45 9.66
N PHE A 68 -12.06 -4.54 10.42
CA PHE A 68 -11.02 -5.02 11.32
C PHE A 68 -11.04 -6.55 11.44
N ARG A 69 -9.83 -7.11 11.61
CA ARG A 69 -9.65 -8.50 11.97
C ARG A 69 -9.70 -8.65 13.49
N ILE A 70 -10.20 -9.78 13.92
CA ILE A 70 -10.20 -10.19 15.33
C ILE A 70 -9.97 -11.70 15.45
N SER A 71 -9.28 -12.12 16.51
CA SER A 71 -9.04 -13.52 16.81
C SER A 71 -10.34 -14.28 17.09
N GLU A 72 -10.34 -15.59 16.82
CA GLU A 72 -11.49 -16.45 17.16
C GLU A 72 -11.88 -16.31 18.64
N LYS A 73 -10.86 -16.29 19.52
CA LYS A 73 -11.04 -16.20 20.98
C LYS A 73 -11.84 -14.98 21.41
N GLU A 74 -11.62 -13.85 20.77
CA GLU A 74 -12.23 -12.57 21.14
C GLU A 74 -13.51 -12.28 20.34
N SER A 75 -13.71 -12.97 19.21
CA SER A 75 -14.78 -12.66 18.25
C SER A 75 -16.18 -12.71 18.88
N LYS A 76 -16.48 -13.67 19.78
CA LYS A 76 -17.77 -13.79 20.46
C LYS A 76 -18.04 -12.63 21.41
N SER A 77 -17.01 -12.19 22.14
CA SER A 77 -17.12 -11.04 23.06
C SER A 77 -17.42 -9.77 22.28
N VAL A 78 -16.70 -9.53 21.18
CA VAL A 78 -16.91 -8.35 20.32
C VAL A 78 -18.31 -8.38 19.70
N GLN A 79 -18.76 -9.54 19.16
CA GLN A 79 -20.12 -9.68 18.64
C GLN A 79 -21.18 -9.32 19.69
N SER A 80 -21.02 -9.83 20.92
CA SER A 80 -21.96 -9.53 22.02
C SER A 80 -22.06 -8.02 22.29
N VAL A 81 -20.93 -7.30 22.29
CA VAL A 81 -20.91 -5.84 22.48
C VAL A 81 -21.59 -5.11 21.32
N LEU A 82 -21.34 -5.53 20.08
CA LEU A 82 -21.98 -4.94 18.90
C LEU A 82 -23.51 -5.15 18.94
N ASP A 83 -23.97 -6.37 19.26
CA ASP A 83 -25.39 -6.73 19.36
C ASP A 83 -26.12 -5.95 20.48
N GLN A 84 -25.51 -5.87 21.68
CA GLN A 84 -26.05 -5.11 22.83
C GLN A 84 -26.23 -3.62 22.50
N ASN A 85 -25.37 -3.08 21.66
CA ASN A 85 -25.42 -1.68 21.23
C ASN A 85 -26.18 -1.48 19.91
N LYS A 86 -26.86 -2.53 19.40
CA LYS A 86 -27.67 -2.52 18.17
C LYS A 86 -26.87 -2.00 16.96
N MET A 87 -25.59 -2.36 16.90
CA MET A 87 -24.72 -1.99 15.79
C MET A 87 -24.84 -3.00 14.66
N HIS A 88 -25.10 -2.53 13.46
CA HIS A 88 -25.06 -3.38 12.27
C HIS A 88 -23.62 -3.73 11.88
N TYR A 89 -23.36 -5.01 11.67
CA TYR A 89 -22.09 -5.50 11.16
C TYR A 89 -22.28 -6.61 10.14
N GLU A 90 -21.29 -6.80 9.33
CA GLU A 90 -21.15 -7.92 8.39
C GLU A 90 -19.84 -8.65 8.69
N ILE A 91 -19.84 -9.97 8.64
CA ILE A 91 -18.62 -10.77 8.69
C ILE A 91 -18.17 -11.00 7.25
N LEU A 92 -17.12 -10.29 6.84
CA LEU A 92 -16.57 -10.36 5.48
C LEU A 92 -15.81 -11.66 5.25
N ILE A 93 -15.08 -12.12 6.27
CA ILE A 93 -14.28 -13.34 6.26
C ILE A 93 -14.58 -14.09 7.55
N HIS A 94 -15.04 -15.34 7.43
CA HIS A 94 -15.40 -16.19 8.56
C HIS A 94 -14.21 -16.99 9.11
N ASP A 95 -13.25 -17.32 8.26
CA ASP A 95 -12.00 -17.99 8.59
C ASP A 95 -10.88 -17.40 7.73
N LEU A 96 -10.04 -16.59 8.38
CA LEU A 96 -8.96 -15.86 7.67
C LEU A 96 -7.87 -16.82 7.19
N GLN A 97 -7.57 -17.87 7.98
CA GLN A 97 -6.55 -18.84 7.61
C GLN A 97 -6.95 -19.61 6.34
N GLU A 98 -8.20 -20.05 6.27
CA GLU A 98 -8.74 -20.72 5.08
C GLU A 98 -8.61 -19.85 3.82
N GLU A 99 -8.93 -18.55 3.91
CA GLU A 99 -8.80 -17.63 2.78
C GLU A 99 -7.33 -17.37 2.40
N ILE A 100 -6.43 -17.37 3.39
CA ILE A 100 -4.98 -17.28 3.14
C ILE A 100 -4.50 -18.54 2.40
N GLU A 101 -4.88 -19.72 2.87
CA GLU A 101 -4.50 -21.00 2.26
C GLU A 101 -4.98 -21.11 0.82
N LYS A 102 -6.21 -20.70 0.52
CA LYS A 102 -6.73 -20.64 -0.86
C LYS A 102 -5.88 -19.80 -1.81
N GLN A 103 -5.09 -18.85 -1.31
CA GLN A 103 -4.15 -18.07 -2.12
C GLN A 103 -2.86 -18.84 -2.44
N PHE A 104 -2.58 -19.94 -1.72
CA PHE A 104 -1.42 -20.81 -1.91
C PHE A 104 -1.76 -22.18 -2.47
N ASP A 105 -3.04 -22.57 -2.43
CA ASP A 105 -3.55 -23.91 -2.77
C ASP A 105 -3.64 -24.17 -4.28
N VAL A 106 -2.91 -23.44 -5.08
CA VAL A 106 -2.80 -23.76 -6.49
C VAL A 106 -1.51 -24.52 -6.68
N GLU A 107 -1.61 -25.74 -7.26
CA GLU A 107 -0.53 -26.64 -7.65
C GLU A 107 0.81 -25.91 -7.77
N GLU A 108 1.78 -26.26 -6.92
CA GLU A 108 3.13 -25.72 -7.06
C GLU A 108 3.47 -25.74 -8.54
N ASP A 109 3.64 -24.57 -9.14
CA ASP A 109 4.12 -24.48 -10.49
C ASP A 109 5.54 -25.04 -10.51
N ILE A 110 5.62 -26.38 -10.65
CA ILE A 110 6.85 -27.19 -10.68
C ILE A 110 7.85 -26.61 -11.69
N SER A 111 7.35 -25.77 -12.62
CA SER A 111 8.17 -25.12 -13.64
C SER A 111 9.08 -24.01 -13.12
N GLY A 112 8.89 -23.52 -11.88
CA GLY A 112 9.63 -22.38 -11.31
C GLY A 112 9.47 -21.07 -12.09
N ARG A 113 8.53 -21.00 -13.04
CA ARG A 113 8.36 -19.86 -13.96
C ARG A 113 7.53 -18.76 -13.29
N HIS A 114 7.95 -17.52 -13.50
CA HIS A 114 7.20 -16.35 -13.13
C HIS A 114 5.84 -16.30 -13.84
N SER A 115 4.75 -16.09 -13.09
CA SER A 115 3.40 -15.96 -13.62
C SER A 115 2.86 -14.53 -13.43
N TYR A 116 2.21 -14.00 -14.44
CA TYR A 116 1.47 -12.72 -14.36
C TYR A 116 0.00 -12.90 -13.95
N ALA A 117 -0.38 -14.08 -13.49
CA ALA A 117 -1.73 -14.41 -13.06
C ALA A 117 -1.80 -15.05 -11.68
N LYS A 118 -0.65 -15.16 -11.00
CA LYS A 118 -0.50 -15.69 -9.64
C LYS A 118 0.32 -14.74 -8.77
N TYR A 119 0.22 -14.85 -7.46
CA TYR A 119 1.12 -14.20 -6.54
C TYR A 119 2.46 -14.96 -6.48
N ASN A 120 3.58 -14.28 -6.74
CA ASN A 120 4.92 -14.87 -6.73
C ASN A 120 5.67 -14.51 -5.42
N ASN A 121 6.60 -15.31 -4.98
CA ASN A 121 7.47 -14.99 -3.87
C ASN A 121 8.63 -14.07 -4.29
N TRP A 122 9.39 -13.57 -3.31
CA TRP A 122 10.49 -12.64 -3.54
C TRP A 122 11.54 -13.17 -4.51
N ASP A 123 11.93 -14.44 -4.36
CA ASP A 123 12.98 -15.04 -5.19
C ASP A 123 12.57 -15.10 -6.66
N LYS A 124 11.30 -15.44 -6.93
CA LYS A 124 10.73 -15.41 -8.29
C LYS A 124 10.72 -13.99 -8.87
N ILE A 125 10.51 -12.97 -8.03
CA ILE A 125 10.55 -11.56 -8.46
C ILE A 125 11.97 -11.12 -8.78
N VAL A 126 12.92 -11.40 -7.91
CA VAL A 126 14.34 -11.08 -8.14
C VAL A 126 14.82 -11.74 -9.42
N ALA A 127 14.55 -13.05 -9.58
CA ALA A 127 14.87 -13.79 -10.81
C ALA A 127 14.17 -13.20 -12.05
N TRP A 128 12.91 -12.75 -11.90
CA TRP A 128 12.21 -12.07 -12.99
C TRP A 128 12.88 -10.72 -13.35
N THR A 129 13.32 -9.93 -12.37
CA THR A 129 14.04 -8.69 -12.67
C THR A 129 15.34 -8.91 -13.44
N GLU A 130 16.08 -9.98 -13.08
CA GLU A 130 17.27 -10.40 -13.82
C GLU A 130 16.95 -10.84 -15.24
N LYS A 131 15.91 -11.66 -15.38
CA LYS A 131 15.43 -12.12 -16.70
C LYS A 131 15.04 -10.93 -17.58
N MET A 132 14.42 -9.89 -17.03
CA MET A 132 14.05 -8.69 -17.81
C MET A 132 15.28 -7.92 -18.29
N VAL A 133 16.32 -7.77 -17.44
CA VAL A 133 17.60 -7.16 -17.83
C VAL A 133 18.26 -7.99 -18.94
N ASN A 134 18.35 -9.31 -18.75
CA ASN A 134 18.98 -10.21 -19.72
C ASN A 134 18.23 -10.25 -21.06
N LYS A 135 16.88 -10.18 -21.02
CA LYS A 135 16.04 -10.21 -22.23
C LYS A 135 16.05 -8.90 -23.01
N CYS A 136 16.18 -7.78 -22.32
CA CYS A 136 16.11 -6.45 -22.92
C CYS A 136 17.25 -5.53 -22.40
N PRO A 137 18.55 -5.93 -22.52
CA PRO A 137 19.68 -5.21 -21.94
C PRO A 137 19.80 -3.80 -22.48
N GLU A 138 19.31 -3.60 -23.69
CA GLU A 138 19.29 -2.32 -24.36
C GLU A 138 18.25 -1.33 -23.80
N MET A 139 17.25 -1.81 -23.05
CA MET A 139 16.16 -0.98 -22.54
C MET A 139 15.99 -1.04 -21.03
N VAL A 140 16.42 -2.11 -20.39
CA VAL A 140 16.20 -2.35 -18.96
C VAL A 140 17.52 -2.48 -18.23
N SER A 141 17.67 -1.76 -17.14
CA SER A 141 18.77 -1.94 -16.18
C SER A 141 18.23 -2.07 -14.77
N ARG A 142 18.91 -2.84 -13.93
CA ARG A 142 18.60 -3.01 -12.51
C ARG A 142 19.65 -2.33 -11.66
N ILE A 143 19.21 -1.49 -10.71
CA ILE A 143 20.08 -0.72 -9.84
C ILE A 143 19.76 -1.11 -8.40
N LYS A 144 20.74 -1.59 -7.63
CA LYS A 144 20.60 -1.73 -6.19
C LYS A 144 20.71 -0.35 -5.54
N ILE A 145 19.65 0.11 -4.90
CA ILE A 145 19.60 1.44 -4.27
C ILE A 145 19.87 1.39 -2.76
N GLY A 146 19.79 0.22 -2.17
CA GLY A 146 20.01 -0.02 -0.75
C GLY A 146 19.67 -1.45 -0.34
N SER A 147 19.47 -1.65 0.93
CA SER A 147 18.98 -2.90 1.53
C SER A 147 17.94 -2.61 2.61
N THR A 148 17.09 -3.59 2.87
CA THR A 148 16.17 -3.58 4.01
C THR A 148 16.92 -3.70 5.35
N VAL A 149 16.22 -3.59 6.47
CA VAL A 149 16.80 -3.82 7.81
C VAL A 149 17.31 -5.25 7.99
N GLU A 150 16.82 -6.21 7.21
CA GLU A 150 17.24 -7.61 7.16
C GLU A 150 18.24 -7.90 6.03
N ASP A 151 18.87 -6.85 5.49
CA ASP A 151 19.88 -6.87 4.42
C ASP A 151 19.43 -7.43 3.07
N ASN A 152 18.11 -7.56 2.86
CA ASN A 152 17.56 -7.88 1.54
C ASN A 152 17.74 -6.69 0.59
N PRO A 153 18.14 -6.92 -0.68
CA PRO A 153 18.43 -5.84 -1.60
C PRO A 153 17.17 -5.09 -2.04
N LEU A 154 17.26 -3.77 -2.13
CA LEU A 154 16.25 -2.90 -2.73
C LEU A 154 16.67 -2.57 -4.16
N TYR A 155 15.82 -2.92 -5.13
CA TYR A 155 16.11 -2.73 -6.54
C TYR A 155 15.20 -1.71 -7.20
N VAL A 156 15.78 -0.95 -8.10
CA VAL A 156 15.07 -0.12 -9.09
C VAL A 156 15.26 -0.74 -10.46
N LEU A 157 14.17 -0.98 -11.17
CA LEU A 157 14.21 -1.27 -12.60
C LEU A 157 14.09 0.04 -13.39
N LYS A 158 15.13 0.40 -14.10
CA LYS A 158 15.13 1.54 -14.98
C LYS A 158 14.81 1.07 -16.40
N ILE A 159 13.70 1.56 -16.96
CA ILE A 159 13.24 1.21 -18.30
C ILE A 159 13.41 2.43 -19.21
N GLY A 160 14.23 2.30 -20.24
CA GLY A 160 14.59 3.36 -21.20
C GLY A 160 16.07 3.79 -21.09
N LYS A 161 16.69 4.06 -22.24
CA LYS A 161 18.14 4.30 -22.38
C LYS A 161 18.58 5.72 -22.04
N ASP A 162 17.84 6.73 -22.49
CA ASP A 162 18.31 8.13 -22.46
C ASP A 162 18.14 8.75 -21.08
N GLU A 163 19.25 9.09 -20.43
CA GLU A 163 19.30 9.71 -19.10
C GLU A 163 18.74 11.13 -19.04
N ARG A 164 18.68 11.79 -20.17
CA ARG A 164 18.16 13.17 -20.29
C ARG A 164 16.65 13.24 -20.44
N ARG A 165 15.96 12.10 -20.60
CA ARG A 165 14.49 12.06 -20.77
C ARG A 165 13.76 12.14 -19.44
N LYS A 166 12.55 12.71 -19.50
CA LYS A 166 11.61 12.75 -18.41
C LYS A 166 11.31 11.33 -17.90
N ALA A 167 11.26 11.18 -16.59
CA ALA A 167 11.02 9.91 -15.93
C ALA A 167 9.75 9.97 -15.08
N ILE A 168 9.11 8.83 -14.92
CA ILE A 168 8.08 8.58 -13.91
C ILE A 168 8.66 7.57 -12.94
N PHE A 169 8.67 7.92 -11.66
CA PHE A 169 9.01 7.00 -10.58
C PHE A 169 7.73 6.30 -10.11
N MET A 170 7.79 4.99 -9.99
CA MET A 170 6.68 4.18 -9.47
C MET A 170 7.19 3.24 -8.39
N ASP A 171 6.48 3.14 -7.29
CA ASP A 171 6.76 2.14 -6.25
C ASP A 171 5.53 1.28 -5.95
N CYS A 172 5.80 0.07 -5.47
CA CYS A 172 4.80 -0.91 -5.10
C CYS A 172 5.30 -1.74 -3.93
N GLY A 173 4.38 -2.14 -3.04
CA GLY A 173 4.69 -3.02 -1.93
C GLY A 173 5.40 -2.35 -0.77
N ILE A 174 5.15 -1.06 -0.54
CA ILE A 174 5.61 -0.37 0.66
C ILE A 174 5.02 -1.00 1.92
N HIS A 175 3.79 -1.52 1.84
CA HIS A 175 3.16 -2.34 2.87
C HIS A 175 3.10 -3.81 2.45
N ALA A 176 3.54 -4.69 3.31
CA ALA A 176 3.72 -6.10 2.98
C ALA A 176 2.41 -6.86 2.73
N ARG A 177 1.29 -6.48 3.37
CA ARG A 177 -0.01 -7.16 3.21
C ARG A 177 -0.79 -6.79 1.94
N GLU A 178 -0.39 -5.77 1.22
CA GLU A 178 -1.05 -5.25 0.02
C GLU A 178 -0.59 -5.95 -1.26
N TRP A 179 -0.77 -7.26 -1.36
CA TRP A 179 -0.18 -8.09 -2.42
C TRP A 179 -0.55 -7.72 -3.84
N ILE A 180 -1.74 -7.13 -4.06
CA ILE A 180 -2.13 -6.67 -5.39
C ILE A 180 -1.26 -5.49 -5.87
N SER A 181 -0.68 -4.69 -4.96
CA SER A 181 0.21 -3.61 -5.30
C SER A 181 1.49 -4.11 -5.97
N PRO A 182 2.35 -4.94 -5.36
CA PRO A 182 3.44 -5.57 -6.09
C PRO A 182 2.95 -6.43 -7.26
N ALA A 183 1.74 -7.01 -7.23
CA ALA A 183 1.19 -7.71 -8.34
C ALA A 183 1.00 -6.83 -9.58
N PHE A 184 0.63 -5.61 -9.42
CA PHE A 184 0.65 -4.64 -10.50
C PHE A 184 2.08 -4.33 -10.98
N CYS A 185 3.04 -4.19 -10.07
CA CYS A 185 4.44 -3.92 -10.38
C CYS A 185 5.30 -5.18 -10.58
N GLN A 186 4.86 -6.33 -10.18
CA GLN A 186 5.43 -7.68 -10.15
C GLN A 186 5.85 -8.16 -8.74
N TRP A 187 5.07 -8.78 -8.05
CA TRP A 187 4.72 -9.89 -7.18
C TRP A 187 5.55 -10.26 -5.96
N PHE A 188 4.84 -10.64 -4.86
CA PHE A 188 5.53 -10.88 -3.62
C PHE A 188 4.75 -11.70 -2.55
N VAL A 189 5.30 -12.48 -1.77
CA VAL A 189 5.83 -12.84 -0.45
C VAL A 189 5.19 -13.97 0.32
N TYR A 190 6.03 -14.60 1.17
CA TYR A 190 5.71 -15.63 2.13
C TYR A 190 6.09 -15.22 3.57
N GLN A 191 5.26 -15.41 4.58
CA GLN A 191 5.39 -15.73 6.01
C GLN A 191 4.41 -15.04 6.99
N ASN A 192 4.11 -13.74 6.94
CA ASN A 192 3.01 -13.16 7.69
C ASN A 192 2.14 -12.35 6.74
N ARG A 193 1.06 -12.97 6.29
CA ARG A 193 0.20 -12.44 5.24
C ARG A 193 -0.46 -11.11 5.62
N MET A 194 -0.65 -10.85 6.92
CA MET A 194 -1.31 -9.64 7.41
C MET A 194 -0.35 -8.57 7.93
N TRP A 195 0.96 -8.78 7.83
CA TRP A 195 1.95 -7.83 8.29
C TRP A 195 1.97 -6.55 7.44
N ARG A 196 2.03 -5.38 8.11
CA ARG A 196 2.04 -4.07 7.44
C ARG A 196 3.40 -3.40 7.40
N LYS A 197 4.10 -3.37 8.54
CA LYS A 197 5.32 -2.58 8.77
C LYS A 197 6.58 -3.24 8.20
N ASN A 198 7.75 -2.56 8.26
CA ASN A 198 9.04 -3.22 8.07
C ASN A 198 9.40 -4.12 9.28
N ARG A 199 10.66 -4.56 9.40
CA ARG A 199 11.10 -5.45 10.47
C ARG A 199 12.15 -4.82 11.40
N SER A 200 12.24 -3.49 11.46
CA SER A 200 13.19 -2.81 12.34
C SER A 200 12.90 -3.09 13.81
N LYS A 201 13.98 -3.21 14.59
CA LYS A 201 13.88 -3.34 16.05
C LYS A 201 13.73 -1.95 16.68
N ASN A 202 12.74 -1.78 17.52
CA ASN A 202 12.49 -0.54 18.23
C ASN A 202 13.19 -0.54 19.60
N LYS A 203 13.93 0.54 19.91
CA LYS A 203 14.57 0.69 21.22
C LYS A 203 13.50 0.72 22.32
N ASN A 204 13.74 0.00 23.41
CA ASN A 204 12.87 -0.04 24.60
C ASN A 204 11.44 -0.56 24.31
N SER A 205 11.26 -1.39 23.28
CA SER A 205 9.98 -2.01 22.96
C SER A 205 10.18 -3.43 22.42
N SER A 206 9.29 -4.34 22.79
CA SER A 206 9.20 -5.66 22.18
C SER A 206 8.51 -5.64 20.82
N CYS A 207 7.77 -4.57 20.52
CA CYS A 207 7.12 -4.41 19.22
C CYS A 207 8.13 -4.05 18.14
N ILE A 208 8.00 -4.67 16.98
CA ILE A 208 8.91 -4.50 15.83
C ILE A 208 8.24 -3.73 14.70
N GLY A 209 9.07 -3.09 13.89
CA GLY A 209 8.68 -2.46 12.63
C GLY A 209 8.20 -1.02 12.75
N THR A 210 8.34 -0.33 11.63
CA THR A 210 7.88 1.04 11.36
C THR A 210 7.00 0.99 10.13
N ASP A 211 5.91 1.76 10.11
CA ASP A 211 5.16 2.01 8.88
C ASP A 211 5.97 2.92 7.97
N LEU A 212 6.51 2.36 6.89
CA LEU A 212 7.36 3.10 5.96
C LEU A 212 6.63 4.29 5.33
N ASN A 213 5.31 4.16 5.09
CA ASN A 213 4.48 5.25 4.56
C ASN A 213 4.00 6.23 5.64
N ARG A 214 4.67 6.26 6.79
CA ARG A 214 4.60 7.28 7.86
C ARG A 214 5.98 7.82 8.20
N ASN A 215 7.04 7.35 7.55
CA ASN A 215 8.43 7.63 7.90
C ASN A 215 9.10 8.68 6.99
N PHE A 216 8.42 9.19 5.97
CA PHE A 216 8.95 10.26 5.11
C PHE A 216 8.96 11.62 5.83
N ASP A 217 9.95 12.47 5.50
CA ASP A 217 10.14 13.79 6.11
C ASP A 217 9.19 14.83 5.50
N VAL A 218 7.91 14.66 5.82
CA VAL A 218 6.83 15.62 5.47
C VAL A 218 5.78 15.64 6.57
N SER A 219 5.65 16.79 7.25
CA SER A 219 4.76 16.93 8.41
C SER A 219 4.89 15.77 9.42
N TRP A 220 6.07 15.13 9.46
CA TRP A 220 6.30 13.88 10.17
C TRP A 220 5.97 13.95 11.66
N ASN A 221 6.28 15.07 12.30
CA ASN A 221 6.03 15.26 13.74
C ASN A 221 4.63 15.83 14.06
N SER A 222 3.75 15.91 13.06
CA SER A 222 2.41 16.46 13.24
C SER A 222 1.39 15.37 13.60
N SER A 223 0.20 15.77 14.09
CA SER A 223 -0.97 14.91 14.24
C SER A 223 -1.71 14.80 12.88
N PRO A 224 -2.30 13.65 12.55
CA PRO A 224 -2.35 12.42 13.31
C PRO A 224 -1.11 11.54 13.03
N GLY A 225 -0.28 11.34 13.99
CA GLY A 225 0.85 10.41 13.92
C GLY A 225 1.04 9.75 15.29
N THR A 226 1.62 8.57 15.34
CA THR A 226 1.85 7.86 16.58
C THR A 226 3.33 7.55 16.84
N ASN A 227 3.74 7.76 18.08
CA ASN A 227 5.05 7.36 18.59
C ASN A 227 5.00 5.99 19.30
N ASN A 228 3.85 5.28 19.29
CA ASN A 228 3.74 3.96 19.87
C ASN A 228 4.30 2.90 18.91
N PRO A 229 5.42 2.22 19.23
CA PRO A 229 6.02 1.20 18.37
C PRO A 229 5.11 -0.01 18.12
N CYS A 230 4.10 -0.23 18.97
CA CYS A 230 3.15 -1.34 18.82
C CYS A 230 2.00 -1.01 17.85
N SER A 231 1.86 0.24 17.45
CA SER A 231 0.86 0.64 16.45
C SER A 231 1.29 0.24 15.03
N ASP A 232 0.33 -0.19 14.21
CA ASP A 232 0.55 -0.49 12.79
C ASP A 232 0.96 0.74 11.96
N ILE A 233 0.64 1.94 12.44
CA ILE A 233 1.01 3.22 11.82
C ILE A 233 2.12 3.94 12.58
N TYR A 234 2.96 3.21 13.30
CA TYR A 234 4.13 3.78 13.97
C TYR A 234 5.07 4.44 12.96
N ARG A 235 5.35 5.72 13.16
CA ARG A 235 6.13 6.54 12.21
C ARG A 235 7.65 6.41 12.31
N GLY A 236 8.15 5.57 13.23
CA GLY A 236 9.58 5.45 13.50
C GLY A 236 10.09 6.47 14.51
N PRO A 237 11.37 6.37 14.94
CA PRO A 237 11.98 7.26 15.93
C PRO A 237 12.37 8.63 15.37
N ALA A 238 12.51 8.76 14.05
CA ALA A 238 12.84 10.01 13.35
C ALA A 238 12.36 9.93 11.89
N PRO A 239 12.18 11.06 11.19
CA PRO A 239 11.91 11.05 9.77
C PRO A 239 13.08 10.37 9.02
N GLU A 240 12.76 9.57 8.02
CA GLU A 240 13.71 8.78 7.24
C GLU A 240 14.65 7.90 8.10
N SER A 241 14.19 7.47 9.27
CA SER A 241 14.98 6.58 10.14
C SER A 241 15.20 5.19 9.55
N GLU A 242 14.29 4.75 8.69
CA GLU A 242 14.32 3.41 8.13
C GLU A 242 15.24 3.33 6.90
N LYS A 243 16.02 2.25 6.82
CA LYS A 243 16.95 2.03 5.68
C LYS A 243 16.23 2.07 4.34
N GLU A 244 15.02 1.50 4.29
CA GLU A 244 14.16 1.43 3.11
C GLU A 244 13.71 2.82 2.68
N THR A 245 13.16 3.61 3.60
CA THR A 245 12.73 4.99 3.33
C THR A 245 13.90 5.82 2.84
N LYS A 246 15.03 5.75 3.53
CA LYS A 246 16.25 6.49 3.18
C LYS A 246 16.78 6.11 1.79
N ALA A 247 16.78 4.84 1.44
CA ALA A 247 17.25 4.38 0.13
C ALA A 247 16.39 4.97 -1.01
N VAL A 248 15.07 5.01 -0.83
CA VAL A 248 14.14 5.58 -1.81
C VAL A 248 14.27 7.09 -1.91
N THR A 249 14.31 7.80 -0.77
CA THR A 249 14.42 9.26 -0.76
C THR A 249 15.76 9.74 -1.33
N ASP A 250 16.88 9.08 -0.98
CA ASP A 250 18.20 9.37 -1.54
C ASP A 250 18.25 9.14 -3.06
N PHE A 251 17.59 8.08 -3.53
CA PHE A 251 17.53 7.82 -4.99
C PHE A 251 16.70 8.89 -5.70
N ILE A 252 15.53 9.24 -5.20
CA ILE A 252 14.67 10.25 -5.81
C ILE A 252 15.33 11.62 -5.81
N ARG A 253 15.96 12.04 -4.68
CA ARG A 253 16.70 13.31 -4.60
C ARG A 253 17.79 13.41 -5.67
N ARG A 254 18.58 12.33 -5.87
CA ARG A 254 19.64 12.30 -6.89
C ARG A 254 19.11 12.40 -8.33
N HIS A 255 17.88 11.97 -8.58
CA HIS A 255 17.26 11.94 -9.91
C HIS A 255 16.14 12.98 -10.07
N LEU A 256 15.97 13.90 -9.12
CA LEU A 256 14.84 14.84 -9.05
C LEU A 256 14.64 15.62 -10.35
N LYS A 257 15.71 16.08 -10.99
CA LYS A 257 15.63 16.84 -12.24
C LYS A 257 14.93 16.08 -13.38
N SER A 258 15.07 14.76 -13.41
CA SER A 258 14.47 13.92 -14.45
C SER A 258 13.09 13.37 -14.07
N ILE A 259 12.79 13.21 -12.77
CA ILE A 259 11.51 12.67 -12.30
C ILE A 259 10.44 13.76 -12.38
N LYS A 260 9.46 13.57 -13.25
CA LYS A 260 8.36 14.52 -13.49
C LYS A 260 7.05 14.05 -12.87
N ALA A 261 6.95 12.79 -12.50
CA ALA A 261 5.84 12.25 -11.74
C ALA A 261 6.27 11.16 -10.78
N TYR A 262 5.52 11.02 -9.70
CA TYR A 262 5.63 9.97 -8.70
C TYR A 262 4.30 9.25 -8.58
N ILE A 263 4.28 7.92 -8.64
CA ILE A 263 3.07 7.12 -8.50
C ILE A 263 3.35 5.98 -7.52
N THR A 264 2.56 5.88 -6.46
CA THR A 264 2.63 4.80 -5.49
C THR A 264 1.38 3.92 -5.58
N PHE A 265 1.56 2.61 -5.38
CA PHE A 265 0.46 1.64 -5.48
C PHE A 265 0.24 0.94 -4.16
N HIS A 266 -0.99 1.03 -3.69
CA HIS A 266 -1.51 0.47 -2.45
C HIS A 266 -2.73 -0.41 -2.71
N SER A 267 -3.27 -1.02 -1.71
CA SER A 267 -4.61 -1.59 -1.64
C SER A 267 -5.12 -1.50 -0.19
N TYR A 268 -6.40 -1.46 -0.04
CA TYR A 268 -7.50 -1.57 -1.03
C TYR A 268 -8.42 -0.35 -0.93
N SER A 269 -9.36 -0.14 -1.82
CA SER A 269 -10.54 0.74 -1.73
C SER A 269 -10.96 1.29 -3.09
N GLN A 270 -10.22 1.02 -4.18
CA GLN A 270 -10.50 1.54 -5.52
C GLN A 270 -10.51 3.08 -5.55
N MET A 271 -9.36 3.68 -5.26
CA MET A 271 -9.16 5.13 -5.25
C MET A 271 -7.98 5.56 -6.11
N LEU A 272 -8.06 6.77 -6.66
CA LEU A 272 -6.94 7.48 -7.27
C LEU A 272 -6.76 8.83 -6.56
N LEU A 273 -5.76 8.89 -5.74
CA LEU A 273 -5.53 9.94 -4.77
C LEU A 273 -4.36 10.84 -5.16
N PHE A 274 -4.38 12.08 -4.65
CA PHE A 274 -3.32 13.05 -4.83
C PHE A 274 -3.18 13.92 -3.57
N PRO A 275 -2.16 14.79 -3.44
CA PRO A 275 -1.95 15.61 -2.25
C PRO A 275 -3.13 16.54 -1.90
N TYR A 276 -3.27 16.84 -0.64
CA TYR A 276 -2.43 16.45 0.48
C TYR A 276 -3.12 15.43 1.39
N GLY A 277 -2.30 14.65 2.10
CA GLY A 277 -2.76 13.81 3.21
C GLY A 277 -2.66 14.53 4.55
N TYR A 278 -1.61 15.33 4.77
CA TYR A 278 -1.36 15.98 6.08
C TYR A 278 -2.20 17.24 6.32
N THR A 279 -2.92 17.74 5.35
CA THR A 279 -3.77 18.95 5.46
C THR A 279 -4.96 18.87 4.51
N THR A 280 -6.06 19.53 4.89
CA THR A 280 -7.24 19.72 4.02
C THR A 280 -7.09 20.89 3.02
N LYS A 281 -6.00 21.67 3.13
CA LYS A 281 -5.68 22.71 2.14
C LYS A 281 -5.41 22.05 0.78
N LEU A 282 -5.92 22.65 -0.27
CA LEU A 282 -5.70 22.16 -1.62
C LEU A 282 -4.28 22.51 -2.11
N PRO A 283 -3.62 21.63 -2.88
CA PRO A 283 -2.33 21.93 -3.47
C PRO A 283 -2.46 23.03 -4.54
N PRO A 284 -1.41 23.84 -4.79
CA PRO A 284 -1.46 24.94 -5.74
C PRO A 284 -1.91 24.57 -7.16
N ASN A 285 -1.61 23.36 -7.62
CA ASN A 285 -2.05 22.83 -8.91
C ASN A 285 -3.23 21.83 -8.78
N TYR A 286 -4.13 22.06 -7.81
CA TYR A 286 -5.28 21.19 -7.55
C TYR A 286 -6.10 20.87 -8.78
N GLU A 287 -6.45 21.88 -9.59
CA GLU A 287 -7.28 21.70 -10.78
C GLU A 287 -6.65 20.73 -11.79
N ASP A 288 -5.33 20.81 -11.94
CA ASP A 288 -4.59 19.92 -12.82
C ASP A 288 -4.56 18.47 -12.27
N LEU A 289 -4.23 18.29 -11.00
CA LEU A 289 -4.24 16.98 -10.35
C LEU A 289 -5.63 16.36 -10.37
N ASN A 290 -6.65 17.14 -10.05
CA ASN A 290 -8.05 16.70 -10.02
C ASN A 290 -8.52 16.27 -11.42
N LYS A 291 -8.19 17.03 -12.45
CA LYS A 291 -8.47 16.69 -13.85
C LYS A 291 -7.80 15.40 -14.28
N VAL A 292 -6.52 15.23 -13.96
CA VAL A 292 -5.75 14.01 -14.29
C VAL A 292 -6.33 12.80 -13.58
N ALA A 293 -6.63 12.93 -12.28
CA ALA A 293 -7.21 11.86 -11.49
C ALA A 293 -8.61 11.46 -12.00
N LYS A 294 -9.46 12.46 -12.30
CA LYS A 294 -10.79 12.21 -12.89
C LYS A 294 -10.69 11.39 -14.17
N ILE A 295 -9.92 11.86 -15.15
CA ILE A 295 -9.79 11.16 -16.43
C ILE A 295 -9.14 9.78 -16.22
N GLY A 296 -8.17 9.66 -15.31
CA GLY A 296 -7.56 8.38 -14.94
C GLY A 296 -8.60 7.36 -14.45
N THR A 297 -9.52 7.78 -13.57
CA THR A 297 -10.61 6.91 -13.08
C THR A 297 -11.66 6.62 -14.15
N ASP A 298 -11.99 7.59 -14.99
CA ASP A 298 -12.90 7.38 -16.12
C ASP A 298 -12.33 6.32 -17.08
N VAL A 299 -11.03 6.37 -17.39
CA VAL A 299 -10.35 5.40 -18.26
C VAL A 299 -10.30 3.99 -17.63
N ILE A 300 -10.12 3.88 -16.31
CA ILE A 300 -10.22 2.60 -15.59
C ILE A 300 -11.60 1.97 -15.84
N SER A 301 -12.66 2.76 -15.70
CA SER A 301 -14.04 2.27 -15.81
C SER A 301 -14.39 1.71 -17.19
N THR A 302 -13.69 2.15 -18.25
CA THR A 302 -13.96 1.70 -19.62
C THR A 302 -13.68 0.20 -19.86
N ARG A 303 -12.88 -0.43 -19.01
CA ARG A 303 -12.45 -1.82 -19.24
C ARG A 303 -13.36 -2.87 -18.62
N TYR A 304 -13.75 -2.65 -17.33
CA TYR A 304 -14.51 -3.63 -16.55
C TYR A 304 -15.60 -2.95 -15.71
N GLU A 305 -15.98 -1.72 -16.04
CA GLU A 305 -16.93 -0.90 -15.31
C GLU A 305 -16.55 -0.68 -13.84
N THR A 306 -15.26 -0.86 -13.52
CA THR A 306 -14.75 -0.71 -12.16
C THR A 306 -14.70 0.75 -11.78
N ARG A 307 -15.46 1.13 -10.77
CA ARG A 307 -15.58 2.52 -10.34
C ARG A 307 -14.56 2.84 -9.25
N TYR A 308 -13.65 3.73 -9.55
CA TYR A 308 -12.72 4.35 -8.61
C TYR A 308 -13.24 5.72 -8.21
N ILE A 309 -13.05 6.10 -6.95
CA ILE A 309 -13.20 7.49 -6.53
C ILE A 309 -11.85 8.19 -6.60
N TYR A 310 -11.84 9.53 -6.63
CA TYR A 310 -10.61 10.32 -6.72
C TYR A 310 -10.69 11.57 -5.85
N GLY A 311 -9.56 12.15 -5.52
CA GLY A 311 -9.43 13.40 -4.78
C GLY A 311 -8.23 13.46 -3.84
N PRO A 312 -8.12 14.55 -3.05
CA PRO A 312 -7.06 14.67 -2.05
C PRO A 312 -7.19 13.62 -0.94
N ILE A 313 -6.05 13.07 -0.48
CA ILE A 313 -6.01 12.01 0.54
C ILE A 313 -6.81 12.41 1.78
N ALA A 314 -6.48 13.58 2.38
CA ALA A 314 -7.08 14.00 3.65
C ALA A 314 -8.62 14.09 3.61
N SER A 315 -9.21 14.35 2.43
CA SER A 315 -10.66 14.48 2.26
C SER A 315 -11.34 13.20 1.78
N LYS A 316 -10.59 12.26 1.20
CA LYS A 316 -11.14 11.01 0.63
C LYS A 316 -10.97 9.80 1.51
N ILE A 317 -9.91 9.78 2.31
CA ILE A 317 -9.67 8.72 3.29
C ILE A 317 -9.72 9.32 4.70
N TYR A 318 -8.62 9.88 5.15
CA TYR A 318 -8.41 10.52 6.46
C TYR A 318 -7.12 11.33 6.43
N PRO A 319 -6.92 12.29 7.34
CA PRO A 319 -5.64 12.98 7.48
C PRO A 319 -4.52 11.99 7.84
N THR A 320 -3.36 12.13 7.19
CA THR A 320 -2.18 11.29 7.42
C THR A 320 -0.90 12.10 7.25
N THR A 321 0.17 11.75 7.95
CA THR A 321 1.46 12.45 7.92
C THR A 321 2.58 11.51 7.56
N GLY A 322 3.71 12.04 7.07
CA GLY A 322 4.88 11.23 6.74
C GLY A 322 4.70 10.31 5.52
N SER A 323 3.75 10.61 4.64
CA SER A 323 3.49 9.80 3.44
C SER A 323 4.51 10.06 2.33
N SER A 324 4.83 9.03 1.56
CA SER A 324 5.70 9.13 0.39
C SER A 324 5.16 10.08 -0.67
N LEU A 325 3.83 10.12 -0.84
CA LEU A 325 3.15 10.95 -1.82
C LEU A 325 3.29 12.44 -1.53
N ASP A 326 3.00 12.86 -0.30
CA ASP A 326 3.11 14.26 0.10
C ASP A 326 4.57 14.71 0.09
N TRP A 327 5.48 13.84 0.57
CA TRP A 327 6.91 14.10 0.54
C TRP A 327 7.42 14.34 -0.89
N ALA A 328 7.06 13.50 -1.84
CA ALA A 328 7.46 13.65 -3.23
C ALA A 328 6.90 14.94 -3.86
N TYR A 329 5.68 15.30 -3.50
CA TYR A 329 5.06 16.56 -3.94
C TYR A 329 5.78 17.79 -3.40
N ASP A 330 6.06 17.82 -2.09
CA ASP A 330 6.74 18.93 -1.42
C ASP A 330 8.21 19.04 -1.87
N LEU A 331 8.85 17.91 -2.19
CA LEU A 331 10.18 17.87 -2.80
C LEU A 331 10.22 18.54 -4.20
N GLY A 332 9.07 18.74 -4.85
CA GLY A 332 8.97 19.43 -6.13
C GLY A 332 8.43 18.61 -7.30
N ILE A 333 8.09 17.34 -7.11
CA ILE A 333 7.45 16.50 -8.13
C ILE A 333 5.94 16.81 -8.14
N LYS A 334 5.51 17.74 -9.00
CA LYS A 334 4.15 18.31 -8.95
C LYS A 334 3.02 17.38 -9.48
N HIS A 335 3.36 16.23 -10.04
CA HIS A 335 2.39 15.23 -10.43
C HIS A 335 2.59 13.95 -9.60
N THR A 336 1.97 13.91 -8.43
CA THR A 336 2.04 12.75 -7.53
C THR A 336 0.67 12.12 -7.34
N PHE A 337 0.61 10.79 -7.46
CA PHE A 337 -0.63 10.03 -7.36
C PHE A 337 -0.42 8.76 -6.54
N ALA A 338 -1.45 8.38 -5.76
CA ALA A 338 -1.53 7.10 -5.08
C ALA A 338 -2.76 6.33 -5.58
N PHE A 339 -2.55 5.07 -5.94
CA PHE A 339 -3.63 4.14 -6.22
C PHE A 339 -3.92 3.30 -4.99
N GLU A 340 -5.16 3.25 -4.58
CA GLU A 340 -5.73 2.17 -3.78
C GLU A 340 -6.42 1.21 -4.75
N LEU A 341 -5.82 0.07 -4.99
CA LEU A 341 -6.29 -0.90 -6.00
C LEU A 341 -7.56 -1.63 -5.54
N ARG A 342 -8.02 -2.64 -6.31
CA ARG A 342 -9.16 -3.47 -5.92
C ARG A 342 -8.91 -4.13 -4.56
N ASP A 343 -9.98 -4.40 -3.80
CA ASP A 343 -11.39 -4.18 -4.14
C ASP A 343 -12.00 -3.07 -3.26
N LYS A 344 -13.28 -3.20 -2.91
CA LYS A 344 -13.96 -2.32 -1.93
C LYS A 344 -14.17 -3.00 -0.59
N GLY A 345 -13.32 -3.98 -0.29
CA GLY A 345 -13.25 -4.66 0.99
C GLY A 345 -14.04 -5.98 1.07
N LYS A 346 -14.61 -6.51 -0.04
CA LYS A 346 -15.18 -7.87 -0.02
C LYS A 346 -14.09 -8.91 0.27
N PHE A 347 -12.91 -8.73 -0.34
CA PHE A 347 -11.72 -9.56 -0.12
C PHE A 347 -10.63 -8.78 0.63
N GLY A 348 -10.67 -7.43 0.61
CA GLY A 348 -9.65 -6.58 1.23
C GLY A 348 -8.24 -6.91 0.76
N PHE A 349 -7.36 -7.21 1.69
CA PHE A 349 -5.97 -7.59 1.37
C PHE A 349 -5.84 -8.99 0.73
N LEU A 350 -6.88 -9.84 0.81
CA LEU A 350 -6.88 -11.19 0.26
C LEU A 350 -7.53 -11.27 -1.14
N LEU A 351 -7.28 -10.27 -1.99
CA LEU A 351 -7.82 -10.24 -3.34
C LEU A 351 -7.46 -11.55 -4.10
N PRO A 352 -8.44 -12.30 -4.64
CA PRO A 352 -8.18 -13.55 -5.35
C PRO A 352 -7.30 -13.37 -6.58
N GLU A 353 -6.47 -14.36 -6.90
CA GLU A 353 -5.57 -14.35 -8.07
C GLU A 353 -6.31 -14.12 -9.41
N SER A 354 -7.56 -14.61 -9.53
CA SER A 354 -8.41 -14.37 -10.70
C SER A 354 -8.66 -12.88 -10.98
N LEU A 355 -8.58 -12.02 -9.95
CA LEU A 355 -8.75 -10.57 -10.08
C LEU A 355 -7.46 -9.80 -10.34
N ILE A 356 -6.30 -10.43 -10.28
CA ILE A 356 -5.02 -9.79 -10.57
C ILE A 356 -5.01 -9.22 -12.00
N LYS A 357 -5.22 -10.09 -13.00
CA LYS A 357 -5.16 -9.71 -14.41
C LYS A 357 -6.18 -8.62 -14.79
N PRO A 358 -7.44 -8.65 -14.32
CA PRO A 358 -8.37 -7.53 -14.43
C PRO A 358 -7.83 -6.24 -13.82
N THR A 359 -7.39 -6.27 -12.56
CA THR A 359 -6.85 -5.10 -11.86
C THR A 359 -5.66 -4.50 -12.60
N CYS A 360 -4.69 -5.32 -13.01
CA CYS A 360 -3.52 -4.85 -13.75
C CYS A 360 -3.89 -4.21 -15.10
N LYS A 361 -4.84 -4.79 -15.82
CA LYS A 361 -5.25 -4.28 -17.13
C LYS A 361 -5.94 -2.92 -17.05
N GLU A 362 -6.86 -2.75 -16.10
CA GLU A 362 -7.56 -1.46 -15.93
C GLU A 362 -6.63 -0.38 -15.37
N THR A 363 -5.81 -0.71 -14.37
CA THR A 363 -4.84 0.23 -13.79
C THR A 363 -3.82 0.71 -14.82
N MET A 364 -3.35 -0.19 -15.70
CA MET A 364 -2.41 0.16 -16.77
C MET A 364 -2.98 1.20 -17.74
N LEU A 365 -4.30 1.24 -17.96
CA LEU A 365 -4.92 2.29 -18.79
C LEU A 365 -4.75 3.66 -18.16
N ALA A 366 -4.99 3.80 -16.85
CA ALA A 366 -4.78 5.05 -16.12
C ALA A 366 -3.30 5.45 -16.12
N VAL A 367 -2.39 4.53 -15.83
CA VAL A 367 -0.95 4.81 -15.85
C VAL A 367 -0.47 5.29 -17.21
N LYS A 368 -0.92 4.64 -18.30
CA LYS A 368 -0.63 5.09 -19.66
C LYS A 368 -1.17 6.47 -19.96
N PHE A 369 -2.38 6.78 -19.50
CA PHE A 369 -2.97 8.12 -19.65
C PHE A 369 -2.14 9.16 -18.88
N ILE A 370 -1.89 8.93 -17.58
CA ILE A 370 -1.07 9.81 -16.74
C ILE A 370 0.30 10.05 -17.38
N ALA A 371 0.95 9.00 -17.85
CA ALA A 371 2.23 9.08 -18.51
C ALA A 371 2.21 9.96 -19.78
N LYS A 372 1.20 9.81 -20.63
CA LYS A 372 1.02 10.65 -21.82
C LYS A 372 0.75 12.11 -21.45
N TYR A 373 -0.04 12.32 -20.40
CA TYR A 373 -0.34 13.66 -19.90
C TYR A 373 0.94 14.37 -19.42
N ILE A 374 1.73 13.70 -18.56
CA ILE A 374 3.00 14.23 -18.06
C ILE A 374 3.97 14.59 -19.19
N LEU A 375 4.08 13.73 -20.21
CA LEU A 375 4.95 14.02 -21.38
C LEU A 375 4.57 15.30 -22.09
N LYS A 376 3.27 15.56 -22.18
CA LYS A 376 2.74 16.72 -22.93
C LYS A 376 2.80 18.03 -22.13
N HIS A 377 2.64 17.97 -20.79
CA HIS A 377 2.39 19.15 -19.97
C HIS A 377 3.52 19.51 -19.00
N THR A 378 4.61 18.75 -18.95
CA THR A 378 5.80 19.12 -18.17
C THR A 378 6.94 19.50 -19.09
N SER A 379 7.68 20.52 -18.71
CA SER A 379 8.94 20.95 -19.39
C SER A 379 10.14 20.09 -18.98
#